data_c95ab9bbf4233f0c7d6e98757a4b17de
#
_entry.id   c95ab9bbf4233f0c7d6e98757a4b17de
#
_cell.length_a   1.000
_cell.length_b   1.000
_cell.length_c   1.000
_cell.angle_alpha   90.00
_cell.angle_beta   90.00
_cell.angle_gamma   90.00
#
_symmetry.space_group_name_H-M   'P 1'
#
loop_
_entity.id
_entity.type
_entity.pdbx_description
1 polymer ?
#
loop_
_entity_poly.entity_id
_entity_poly.type
_entity_poly.pdbx_seq_one_letter_code
_entity_poly.pdbx_strand_id
1 'polypeptide(L)'
;MKQILLMIVFIGSVIGVYGQNDKDKLVDGKWTLKGVTGVNASQTAVSNWSAGGENAMAGTAYLNGTLARKSGNWLFSNALALEYGLTNTKSLGTQKTSDKIDFTTQLGYTTDNKWYYTIMGDLKTQFYKGYNYPDKEQYISNFFAPAYSNISIGLEYRPNTIYSIYLSPVAGKLTFVEDDYLSSIGAFGVDPGDRFRAELGAYLKARLEKTIMENVKLISTVDFFTGYDNSFGNVDVNWDLLLSMKVNKYLSASINTTLKYDDDVKITHEDGTIGGPKVQFKEMIGVGLAYNF
;
A
#
# COMPACT_ATOMS: atom_id res chain seq x y z
N MET A 1 15.83 -2.16 15.27
CA MET A 1 16.86 -2.31 14.24
C MET A 1 17.24 -3.76 13.92
N LYS A 2 17.60 -4.62 14.88
CA LYS A 2 17.97 -6.05 14.58
C LYS A 2 16.83 -6.89 13.97
N GLN A 3 15.58 -6.63 14.30
CA GLN A 3 14.42 -7.37 13.74
C GLN A 3 14.05 -6.94 12.32
N ILE A 4 14.28 -5.67 11.96
CA ILE A 4 14.06 -5.15 10.61
C ILE A 4 15.10 -5.72 9.64
N LEU A 5 16.35 -5.89 10.10
CA LEU A 5 17.41 -6.47 9.29
C LEU A 5 17.14 -7.95 8.93
N LEU A 6 16.48 -8.70 9.81
CA LEU A 6 16.09 -10.10 9.55
C LEU A 6 14.99 -10.23 8.49
N MET A 7 14.06 -9.27 8.40
CA MET A 7 13.02 -9.24 7.36
C MET A 7 13.58 -8.93 5.97
N ILE A 8 14.56 -8.03 5.87
CA ILE A 8 15.20 -7.68 4.59
C ILE A 8 16.00 -8.86 4.02
N VAL A 9 16.61 -9.68 4.87
CA VAL A 9 17.35 -10.89 4.45
C VAL A 9 16.43 -11.97 3.88
N PHE A 10 15.16 -12.06 4.33
CA PHE A 10 14.22 -13.04 3.80
C PHE A 10 13.74 -12.74 2.36
N ILE A 11 13.75 -11.47 1.94
CA ILE A 11 13.39 -11.06 0.58
C ILE A 11 14.49 -11.44 -0.43
N GLY A 12 15.75 -11.48 -0.01
CA GLY A 12 16.91 -11.79 -0.87
C GLY A 12 17.05 -13.26 -1.27
N SER A 13 16.42 -14.19 -0.54
CA SER A 13 16.66 -15.64 -0.74
C SER A 13 15.64 -16.35 -1.66
N VAL A 14 14.62 -15.64 -2.18
CA VAL A 14 13.57 -16.22 -3.04
C VAL A 14 13.84 -16.05 -4.55
N ILE A 15 15.01 -15.59 -4.94
CA ILE A 15 15.39 -15.44 -6.37
C ILE A 15 15.87 -16.81 -6.92
N GLY A 16 15.01 -17.79 -6.87
CA GLY A 16 15.14 -19.03 -7.66
C GLY A 16 14.48 -18.82 -9.02
N VAL A 17 15.28 -18.92 -10.08
CA VAL A 17 14.84 -18.81 -11.47
C VAL A 17 13.94 -19.99 -11.82
N TYR A 18 12.62 -19.76 -11.90
CA TYR A 18 11.69 -20.67 -12.58
C TYR A 18 10.98 -19.90 -13.70
N GLY A 19 10.77 -20.58 -14.82
CA GLY A 19 10.38 -20.04 -16.11
C GLY A 19 9.16 -19.11 -16.07
N GLN A 20 9.30 -18.07 -16.85
CA GLN A 20 8.28 -17.06 -17.13
C GLN A 20 7.12 -17.69 -17.88
N ASN A 21 5.90 -17.62 -17.35
CA ASN A 21 4.71 -17.99 -18.10
C ASN A 21 4.49 -16.98 -19.24
N ASP A 22 4.36 -17.43 -20.49
CA ASP A 22 4.16 -16.56 -21.67
C ASP A 22 2.92 -15.65 -21.59
N LYS A 23 1.97 -15.95 -20.72
CA LYS A 23 0.76 -15.15 -20.47
C LYS A 23 1.05 -13.76 -19.82
N ASP A 24 2.24 -13.57 -19.29
CA ASP A 24 2.60 -12.32 -18.58
C ASP A 24 3.33 -11.29 -19.46
N LYS A 25 3.61 -11.61 -20.73
CA LYS A 25 4.26 -10.67 -21.67
C LYS A 25 3.29 -9.60 -22.13
N LEU A 26 3.74 -8.33 -22.07
CA LEU A 26 3.05 -7.22 -22.71
C LEU A 26 3.18 -7.36 -24.23
N VAL A 27 2.05 -7.36 -24.92
CA VAL A 27 2.01 -7.36 -26.39
C VAL A 27 2.09 -5.92 -26.88
N ASP A 28 3.04 -5.67 -27.80
CA ASP A 28 3.24 -4.32 -28.34
C ASP A 28 1.96 -3.77 -29.00
N GLY A 29 1.65 -2.52 -28.71
CA GLY A 29 0.45 -1.81 -29.19
C GLY A 29 -0.86 -2.18 -28.50
N LYS A 30 -0.90 -3.20 -27.61
CA LYS A 30 -2.11 -3.63 -26.93
C LYS A 30 -2.14 -3.19 -25.46
N TRP A 31 -3.34 -2.88 -24.97
CA TRP A 31 -3.60 -2.72 -23.55
C TRP A 31 -3.67 -4.09 -22.88
N THR A 32 -3.04 -4.21 -21.74
CA THR A 32 -3.08 -5.40 -20.88
C THR A 32 -3.65 -4.98 -19.54
N LEU A 33 -4.80 -5.54 -19.18
CA LEU A 33 -5.42 -5.38 -17.88
C LEU A 33 -5.23 -6.66 -17.09
N LYS A 34 -4.72 -6.55 -15.87
CA LYS A 34 -4.53 -7.66 -14.94
C LYS A 34 -4.94 -7.20 -13.54
N GLY A 35 -5.49 -8.11 -12.78
CA GLY A 35 -5.82 -7.76 -11.42
C GLY A 35 -6.46 -8.87 -10.63
N VAL A 36 -6.82 -8.52 -9.42
CA VAL A 36 -7.59 -9.36 -8.50
C VAL A 36 -8.56 -8.47 -7.73
N THR A 37 -9.79 -8.92 -7.61
CA THR A 37 -10.79 -8.32 -6.71
C THR A 37 -11.38 -9.41 -5.84
N GLY A 38 -11.77 -9.07 -4.62
CA GLY A 38 -12.36 -10.05 -3.72
C GLY A 38 -13.03 -9.45 -2.51
N VAL A 39 -13.72 -10.33 -1.79
CA VAL A 39 -14.34 -10.03 -0.51
C VAL A 39 -13.95 -11.13 0.47
N ASN A 40 -13.32 -10.74 1.57
CA ASN A 40 -13.03 -11.61 2.71
C ASN A 40 -14.06 -11.37 3.80
N ALA A 41 -14.45 -12.41 4.52
CA ALA A 41 -15.31 -12.33 5.68
C ALA A 41 -14.81 -13.26 6.78
N SER A 42 -15.02 -12.87 8.03
CA SER A 42 -14.82 -13.70 9.20
C SER A 42 -15.95 -13.49 10.19
N GLN A 43 -16.31 -14.54 10.92
CA GLN A 43 -17.32 -14.49 11.97
C GLN A 43 -16.85 -15.30 13.17
N THR A 44 -16.99 -14.69 14.35
CA THR A 44 -16.90 -15.38 15.64
C THR A 44 -18.29 -15.36 16.26
N ALA A 45 -18.85 -16.53 16.55
CA ALA A 45 -20.14 -16.65 17.22
C ALA A 45 -19.96 -17.48 18.49
N VAL A 46 -20.37 -16.92 19.63
CA VAL A 46 -20.31 -17.56 20.94
C VAL A 46 -21.69 -17.59 21.58
N SER A 47 -22.04 -18.72 22.18
CA SER A 47 -23.28 -18.89 22.93
C SER A 47 -22.98 -19.73 24.20
N ASN A 48 -23.31 -19.20 25.36
CA ASN A 48 -23.06 -19.86 26.66
C ASN A 48 -21.58 -20.27 26.88
N TRP A 49 -20.65 -19.47 26.28
CA TRP A 49 -19.22 -19.73 26.31
C TRP A 49 -18.60 -19.22 27.61
N SER A 50 -18.18 -20.15 28.51
CA SER A 50 -17.71 -19.84 29.87
C SER A 50 -16.29 -19.23 29.88
N ALA A 51 -15.48 -19.43 28.82
CA ALA A 51 -14.12 -18.93 28.78
C ALA A 51 -13.99 -17.46 28.34
N GLY A 52 -15.13 -16.75 28.18
CA GLY A 52 -15.15 -15.36 27.72
C GLY A 52 -15.08 -15.23 26.19
N GLY A 53 -15.22 -14.00 25.70
CA GLY A 53 -15.29 -13.67 24.28
C GLY A 53 -16.65 -13.08 23.90
N GLU A 54 -16.70 -12.46 22.73
CA GLU A 54 -17.92 -11.86 22.20
C GLU A 54 -18.15 -12.21 20.72
N ASN A 55 -19.36 -12.01 20.27
CA ASN A 55 -19.69 -12.16 18.85
C ASN A 55 -19.01 -11.04 18.05
N ALA A 56 -18.34 -11.42 16.98
CA ALA A 56 -17.69 -10.51 16.07
C ALA A 56 -17.98 -10.91 14.62
N MET A 57 -18.13 -9.92 13.76
CA MET A 57 -18.22 -10.09 12.33
C MET A 57 -17.29 -9.09 11.66
N ALA A 58 -16.45 -9.54 10.73
CA ALA A 58 -15.59 -8.67 9.97
C ALA A 58 -15.70 -8.97 8.47
N GLY A 59 -15.54 -7.93 7.65
CA GLY A 59 -15.54 -8.03 6.21
C GLY A 59 -14.59 -7.04 5.60
N THR A 60 -13.90 -7.45 4.51
CA THR A 60 -13.01 -6.57 3.74
C THR A 60 -13.22 -6.82 2.25
N ALA A 61 -13.49 -5.75 1.50
CA ALA A 61 -13.47 -5.77 0.05
C ALA A 61 -12.18 -5.16 -0.46
N TYR A 62 -11.61 -5.72 -1.52
CA TYR A 62 -10.39 -5.22 -2.14
C TYR A 62 -10.38 -5.35 -3.66
N LEU A 63 -9.63 -4.48 -4.29
CA LEU A 63 -9.31 -4.52 -5.71
C LEU A 63 -7.85 -4.12 -5.90
N ASN A 64 -7.10 -4.93 -6.64
CA ASN A 64 -5.76 -4.60 -7.11
C ASN A 64 -5.71 -4.82 -8.62
N GLY A 65 -5.44 -3.78 -9.38
CA GLY A 65 -5.43 -3.85 -10.83
C GLY A 65 -4.25 -3.10 -11.43
N THR A 66 -3.77 -3.56 -12.56
CA THR A 66 -2.75 -2.91 -13.37
C THR A 66 -3.21 -2.86 -14.81
N LEU A 67 -3.23 -1.67 -15.40
CA LEU A 67 -3.49 -1.42 -16.80
C LEU A 67 -2.21 -0.92 -17.47
N ALA A 68 -1.63 -1.69 -18.37
CA ALA A 68 -0.38 -1.36 -19.03
C ALA A 68 -0.50 -1.44 -20.55
N ARG A 69 0.28 -0.62 -21.23
CA ARG A 69 0.45 -0.63 -22.69
C ARG A 69 1.92 -0.37 -23.04
N LYS A 70 2.49 -1.25 -23.83
CA LYS A 70 3.76 -1.02 -24.51
C LYS A 70 3.47 -0.57 -25.94
N SER A 71 4.18 0.42 -26.44
CA SER A 71 4.09 0.90 -27.81
C SER A 71 5.49 1.32 -28.28
N GLY A 72 6.14 0.44 -29.05
CA GLY A 72 7.54 0.60 -29.42
C GLY A 72 8.43 0.72 -28.16
N ASN A 73 9.11 1.86 -28.02
CA ASN A 73 9.98 2.15 -26.88
C ASN A 73 9.25 2.73 -25.66
N TRP A 74 7.95 2.99 -25.75
CA TRP A 74 7.17 3.57 -24.66
C TRP A 74 6.43 2.51 -23.86
N LEU A 75 6.47 2.65 -22.55
CA LEU A 75 5.69 1.86 -21.59
C LEU A 75 4.83 2.80 -20.76
N PHE A 76 3.53 2.65 -20.88
CA PHE A 76 2.56 3.33 -20.00
C PHE A 76 1.94 2.30 -19.07
N SER A 77 1.90 2.58 -17.77
CA SER A 77 1.35 1.67 -16.76
C SER A 77 0.64 2.45 -15.67
N ASN A 78 -0.56 1.97 -15.31
CA ASN A 78 -1.33 2.44 -14.17
C ASN A 78 -1.57 1.27 -13.23
N ALA A 79 -1.44 1.49 -11.93
CA ALA A 79 -1.81 0.54 -10.89
C ALA A 79 -2.83 1.20 -9.95
N LEU A 80 -3.86 0.45 -9.58
CA LEU A 80 -4.88 0.88 -8.62
C LEU A 80 -5.04 -0.21 -7.57
N ALA A 81 -4.91 0.17 -6.29
CA ALA A 81 -5.25 -0.67 -5.16
C ALA A 81 -6.31 0.02 -4.30
N LEU A 82 -7.42 -0.65 -4.09
CA LEU A 82 -8.52 -0.21 -3.24
C LEU A 82 -8.73 -1.27 -2.16
N GLU A 83 -8.96 -0.84 -0.94
CA GLU A 83 -9.29 -1.74 0.18
C GLU A 83 -10.22 -1.00 1.15
N TYR A 84 -11.31 -1.67 1.56
CA TYR A 84 -12.20 -1.16 2.59
C TYR A 84 -12.67 -2.30 3.48
N GLY A 85 -12.44 -2.18 4.78
CA GLY A 85 -12.74 -3.21 5.75
C GLY A 85 -13.46 -2.64 6.98
N LEU A 86 -14.40 -3.43 7.48
CA LEU A 86 -15.17 -3.15 8.67
C LEU A 86 -15.15 -4.37 9.60
N THR A 87 -15.19 -4.11 10.89
CA THR A 87 -15.53 -5.12 11.91
C THR A 87 -16.68 -4.60 12.76
N ASN A 88 -17.48 -5.51 13.25
CA ASN A 88 -18.57 -5.21 14.20
C ASN A 88 -18.49 -6.16 15.38
N THR A 89 -18.46 -5.62 16.57
CA THR A 89 -18.52 -6.36 17.83
C THR A 89 -19.64 -5.81 18.70
N LYS A 90 -20.13 -6.63 19.65
CA LYS A 90 -21.21 -6.20 20.54
C LYS A 90 -20.77 -5.03 21.44
N SER A 91 -19.54 -5.04 21.93
CA SER A 91 -19.01 -4.03 22.86
C SER A 91 -18.70 -2.71 22.20
N LEU A 92 -18.09 -2.73 21.00
CA LEU A 92 -17.54 -1.54 20.33
C LEU A 92 -18.35 -1.09 19.11
N GLY A 93 -19.33 -1.93 18.67
CA GLY A 93 -20.10 -1.68 17.45
C GLY A 93 -19.22 -1.75 16.20
N THR A 94 -19.62 -1.01 15.17
CA THR A 94 -18.90 -1.00 13.88
C THR A 94 -17.66 -0.12 13.94
N GLN A 95 -16.52 -0.68 13.52
CA GLN A 95 -15.22 -0.02 13.42
C GLN A 95 -14.61 -0.27 12.05
N LYS A 96 -13.90 0.72 11.54
CA LYS A 96 -13.11 0.61 10.32
C LYS A 96 -11.79 -0.10 10.62
N THR A 97 -11.50 -1.18 9.88
CA THR A 97 -10.27 -1.97 10.03
C THR A 97 -9.29 -1.73 8.88
N SER A 98 -9.80 -1.34 7.72
CA SER A 98 -8.98 -1.01 6.56
C SER A 98 -9.64 0.06 5.71
N ASP A 99 -8.82 0.92 5.11
CA ASP A 99 -9.28 1.98 4.23
C ASP A 99 -8.09 2.46 3.40
N LYS A 100 -8.13 2.20 2.08
CA LYS A 100 -7.01 2.48 1.20
C LYS A 100 -7.48 2.80 -0.20
N ILE A 101 -6.97 3.89 -0.73
CA ILE A 101 -6.95 4.24 -2.15
C ILE A 101 -5.48 4.48 -2.49
N ASP A 102 -4.91 3.70 -3.40
CA ASP A 102 -3.55 3.84 -3.87
C ASP A 102 -3.54 3.76 -5.39
N PHE A 103 -3.19 4.84 -6.04
CA PHE A 103 -3.10 4.95 -7.49
C PHE A 103 -1.68 5.33 -7.88
N THR A 104 -1.09 4.61 -8.82
CA THR A 104 0.21 4.92 -9.39
C THR A 104 0.08 4.98 -10.91
N THR A 105 0.63 6.00 -11.52
CA THR A 105 0.76 6.14 -12.99
C THR A 105 2.21 6.35 -13.36
N GLN A 106 2.65 5.75 -14.46
CA GLN A 106 4.01 5.91 -14.94
C GLN A 106 4.09 5.86 -16.46
N LEU A 107 4.99 6.66 -16.99
CA LEU A 107 5.38 6.68 -18.41
C LEU A 107 6.89 6.47 -18.50
N GLY A 108 7.30 5.37 -19.12
CA GLY A 108 8.70 5.00 -19.31
C GLY A 108 9.10 4.99 -20.77
N TYR A 109 10.32 5.42 -21.09
CA TYR A 109 10.95 5.30 -22.40
C TYR A 109 12.20 4.42 -22.29
N THR A 110 12.34 3.44 -23.18
CA THR A 110 13.47 2.50 -23.19
C THR A 110 14.09 2.33 -24.55
N THR A 111 15.37 2.01 -24.57
CA THR A 111 16.11 1.63 -25.81
C THR A 111 16.51 0.16 -25.83
N ASP A 112 16.50 -0.52 -24.68
CA ASP A 112 16.96 -1.91 -24.50
C ASP A 112 15.92 -2.84 -23.86
N ASN A 113 14.71 -2.34 -23.57
CA ASN A 113 13.62 -3.05 -22.90
C ASN A 113 13.92 -3.55 -21.46
N LYS A 114 14.95 -3.01 -20.84
CA LYS A 114 15.30 -3.31 -19.43
C LYS A 114 15.41 -2.06 -18.59
N TRP A 115 16.02 -1.00 -19.13
CA TRP A 115 16.17 0.29 -18.51
C TRP A 115 15.18 1.29 -19.10
N TYR A 116 14.47 2.00 -18.26
CA TYR A 116 13.48 3.00 -18.65
C TYR A 116 13.80 4.34 -17.99
N TYR A 117 13.82 5.41 -18.79
CA TYR A 117 13.66 6.77 -18.28
C TYR A 117 12.19 6.94 -17.95
N THR A 118 11.86 7.13 -16.68
CA THR A 118 10.48 7.05 -16.21
C THR A 118 10.07 8.31 -15.47
N ILE A 119 8.89 8.83 -15.82
CA ILE A 119 8.13 9.79 -15.02
C ILE A 119 7.07 8.99 -14.30
N MET A 120 6.98 9.17 -12.98
CA MET A 120 6.02 8.48 -12.12
C MET A 120 5.26 9.48 -11.28
N GLY A 121 3.95 9.24 -11.12
CA GLY A 121 3.10 9.91 -10.17
C GLY A 121 2.32 8.89 -9.35
N ASP A 122 2.14 9.11 -8.06
CA ASP A 122 1.25 8.32 -7.23
C ASP A 122 0.34 9.20 -6.37
N LEU A 123 -0.75 8.63 -5.90
CA LEU A 123 -1.70 9.23 -4.98
C LEU A 123 -2.17 8.17 -4.00
N LYS A 124 -1.96 8.41 -2.72
CA LYS A 124 -2.38 7.53 -1.62
C LYS A 124 -3.31 8.29 -0.69
N THR A 125 -4.53 7.80 -0.48
CA THR A 125 -5.51 8.38 0.44
C THR A 125 -6.47 7.30 0.95
N GLN A 126 -7.59 7.70 1.52
CA GLN A 126 -8.63 6.85 2.10
C GLN A 126 -10.03 7.33 1.74
N PHE A 127 -11.05 6.48 1.95
CA PHE A 127 -12.44 6.77 1.59
C PHE A 127 -13.18 7.58 2.64
N TYR A 128 -12.91 7.34 3.94
CA TYR A 128 -13.78 7.83 5.01
C TYR A 128 -13.01 8.12 6.31
N LYS A 129 -13.68 8.75 7.26
CA LYS A 129 -13.15 9.08 8.58
C LYS A 129 -12.56 7.85 9.29
N GLY A 130 -11.38 8.02 9.85
CA GLY A 130 -10.75 7.09 10.78
C GLY A 130 -10.81 7.62 12.20
N TYR A 131 -10.88 6.72 13.18
CA TYR A 131 -10.99 7.06 14.59
C TYR A 131 -9.96 6.27 15.41
N ASN A 132 -9.55 6.82 16.53
CA ASN A 132 -8.74 6.12 17.51
C ASN A 132 -9.65 5.35 18.48
N TYR A 133 -10.16 4.20 18.02
CA TYR A 133 -11.12 3.41 18.77
C TYR A 133 -10.62 3.04 20.18
N PRO A 134 -11.49 3.04 21.22
CA PRO A 134 -12.96 3.09 21.15
C PRO A 134 -13.54 4.51 20.99
N ASP A 135 -12.72 5.56 21.04
CA ASP A 135 -13.19 6.93 20.84
C ASP A 135 -13.71 7.12 19.40
N LYS A 136 -14.94 7.68 19.29
CA LYS A 136 -15.59 8.01 18.02
C LYS A 136 -16.00 9.49 17.95
N GLU A 137 -15.65 10.28 18.94
CA GLU A 137 -15.98 11.71 18.97
C GLU A 137 -15.03 12.50 18.08
N GLN A 138 -13.72 12.18 18.14
CA GLN A 138 -12.70 12.82 17.32
C GLN A 138 -12.14 11.86 16.28
N TYR A 139 -12.30 12.22 15.00
CA TYR A 139 -11.65 11.49 13.91
C TYR A 139 -10.19 11.94 13.77
N ILE A 140 -9.34 10.99 13.42
CA ILE A 140 -7.89 11.19 13.24
C ILE A 140 -7.49 11.23 11.77
N SER A 141 -8.42 10.94 10.86
CA SER A 141 -8.21 10.99 9.40
C SER A 141 -9.54 11.09 8.67
N ASN A 142 -9.54 11.60 7.43
CA ASN A 142 -10.72 11.75 6.59
C ASN A 142 -10.33 11.54 5.10
N PHE A 143 -11.31 11.57 4.19
CA PHE A 143 -11.04 11.59 2.75
C PHE A 143 -10.14 12.78 2.40
N PHE A 144 -9.05 12.54 1.66
CA PHE A 144 -8.02 13.53 1.34
C PHE A 144 -7.41 14.26 2.56
N ALA A 145 -7.47 13.64 3.74
CA ALA A 145 -6.86 14.13 4.96
C ALA A 145 -6.34 12.94 5.82
N PRO A 146 -5.13 12.38 5.49
CA PRO A 146 -4.21 12.88 4.47
C PRO A 146 -4.46 12.32 3.06
N ALA A 147 -3.98 13.05 2.06
CA ALA A 147 -3.62 12.49 0.77
C ALA A 147 -2.14 12.75 0.52
N TYR A 148 -1.40 11.70 0.19
CA TYR A 148 0.01 11.78 -0.17
C TYR A 148 0.16 11.55 -1.66
N SER A 149 0.96 12.37 -2.33
CA SER A 149 1.29 12.22 -3.74
C SER A 149 2.79 12.38 -3.93
N ASN A 150 3.41 11.51 -4.72
CA ASN A 150 4.78 11.70 -5.18
C ASN A 150 4.76 11.90 -6.69
N ILE A 151 5.52 12.88 -7.14
CA ILE A 151 5.79 13.12 -8.55
C ILE A 151 7.30 13.06 -8.73
N SER A 152 7.79 12.18 -9.61
CA SER A 152 9.22 11.91 -9.69
C SER A 152 9.67 11.58 -11.12
N ILE A 153 10.96 11.89 -11.39
CA ILE A 153 11.62 11.57 -12.65
C ILE A 153 12.89 10.78 -12.32
N GLY A 154 13.04 9.60 -12.93
CA GLY A 154 14.16 8.72 -12.61
C GLY A 154 14.39 7.60 -13.61
N LEU A 155 15.15 6.63 -13.17
CA LEU A 155 15.48 5.43 -13.93
C LEU A 155 14.77 4.21 -13.29
N GLU A 156 14.12 3.43 -14.15
CA GLU A 156 13.53 2.16 -13.76
C GLU A 156 14.28 1.01 -14.43
N TYR A 157 14.70 0.05 -13.62
CA TYR A 157 15.20 -1.24 -14.10
C TYR A 157 14.09 -2.27 -14.02
N ARG A 158 13.61 -2.73 -15.18
CA ARG A 158 12.52 -3.70 -15.32
C ARG A 158 12.90 -4.73 -16.39
N PRO A 159 13.74 -5.71 -16.08
CA PRO A 159 14.19 -6.71 -17.06
C PRO A 159 13.10 -7.71 -17.45
N ASN A 160 12.03 -7.81 -16.65
CA ASN A 160 10.91 -8.72 -16.85
C ASN A 160 9.65 -8.19 -16.16
N THR A 161 8.59 -8.99 -16.15
CA THR A 161 7.31 -8.66 -15.47
C THR A 161 7.26 -9.05 -13.99
N ILE A 162 8.33 -9.67 -13.48
CA ILE A 162 8.37 -10.18 -12.10
C ILE A 162 8.79 -9.08 -11.13
N TYR A 163 9.80 -8.30 -11.47
CA TYR A 163 10.28 -7.23 -10.60
C TYR A 163 10.66 -5.97 -11.36
N SER A 164 10.56 -4.86 -10.67
CA SER A 164 11.09 -3.58 -11.10
C SER A 164 11.70 -2.83 -9.92
N ILE A 165 12.72 -2.04 -10.19
CA ILE A 165 13.35 -1.12 -9.25
C ILE A 165 13.41 0.24 -9.93
N TYR A 166 12.80 1.23 -9.31
CA TYR A 166 12.78 2.61 -9.76
C TYR A 166 13.56 3.49 -8.78
N LEU A 167 14.48 4.27 -9.28
CA LEU A 167 15.28 5.22 -8.52
C LEU A 167 15.10 6.61 -9.12
N SER A 168 14.70 7.55 -8.30
CA SER A 168 14.55 8.95 -8.66
C SER A 168 15.38 9.84 -7.72
N PRO A 169 16.38 10.57 -8.24
CA PRO A 169 17.07 11.59 -7.47
C PRO A 169 16.26 12.90 -7.37
N VAL A 170 15.16 13.03 -8.11
CA VAL A 170 14.30 14.22 -8.11
C VAL A 170 12.85 13.78 -7.95
N ALA A 171 12.37 13.86 -6.72
CA ALA A 171 11.00 13.52 -6.35
C ALA A 171 10.40 14.63 -5.48
N GLY A 172 9.16 15.01 -5.77
CA GLY A 172 8.35 15.88 -4.93
C GLY A 172 7.34 15.04 -4.16
N LYS A 173 7.41 15.03 -2.83
CA LYS A 173 6.38 14.49 -1.94
C LYS A 173 5.42 15.63 -1.58
N LEU A 174 4.14 15.43 -1.86
CA LEU A 174 3.07 16.40 -1.61
C LEU A 174 2.12 15.79 -0.59
N THR A 175 1.88 16.52 0.48
CA THR A 175 0.91 16.13 1.53
C THR A 175 -0.25 17.10 1.50
N PHE A 176 -1.47 16.57 1.38
CA PHE A 176 -2.73 17.32 1.40
C PHE A 176 -3.52 16.95 2.64
N VAL A 177 -4.10 17.94 3.31
CA VAL A 177 -4.98 17.75 4.47
C VAL A 177 -6.25 18.58 4.23
N GLU A 178 -7.15 18.08 3.40
CA GLU A 178 -8.40 18.72 2.98
C GLU A 178 -9.51 18.56 4.03
N ASP A 179 -9.18 18.92 5.27
CA ASP A 179 -10.09 18.86 6.41
C ASP A 179 -9.75 19.99 7.41
N ASP A 180 -10.74 20.80 7.77
CA ASP A 180 -10.55 21.99 8.59
C ASP A 180 -10.00 21.66 9.98
N TYR A 181 -10.52 20.62 10.62
CA TYR A 181 -10.09 20.22 11.94
C TYR A 181 -8.65 19.67 11.92
N LEU A 182 -8.36 18.74 11.04
CA LEU A 182 -7.04 18.12 10.94
C LEU A 182 -5.96 19.12 10.52
N SER A 183 -6.29 20.05 9.60
CA SER A 183 -5.42 21.17 9.23
C SER A 183 -5.16 22.09 10.43
N SER A 184 -6.20 22.47 11.19
CA SER A 184 -6.05 23.39 12.32
C SER A 184 -5.11 22.88 13.42
N ILE A 185 -4.98 21.56 13.57
CA ILE A 185 -4.08 20.94 14.54
C ILE A 185 -2.71 20.55 13.96
N GLY A 186 -2.44 20.87 12.67
CA GLY A 186 -1.18 20.52 12.00
C GLY A 186 -0.99 19.00 11.81
N ALA A 187 -2.08 18.26 11.58
CA ALA A 187 -2.00 16.81 11.37
C ALA A 187 -1.18 16.48 10.12
N PHE A 188 -0.50 15.32 10.14
CA PHE A 188 0.27 14.78 9.01
C PHE A 188 1.45 15.64 8.54
N GLY A 189 1.99 16.51 9.43
CA GLY A 189 3.19 17.29 9.16
C GLY A 189 2.96 18.59 8.39
N VAL A 190 1.71 19.02 8.16
CA VAL A 190 1.43 20.39 7.70
C VAL A 190 1.54 21.38 8.86
N ASP A 191 1.82 22.63 8.58
CA ASP A 191 1.74 23.67 9.61
C ASP A 191 0.28 23.91 10.06
N PRO A 192 0.04 24.23 11.35
CA PRO A 192 -1.31 24.44 11.85
C PRO A 192 -2.06 25.52 11.04
N GLY A 193 -3.18 25.11 10.44
CA GLY A 193 -3.99 25.95 9.55
C GLY A 193 -3.68 25.77 8.06
N ASP A 194 -2.54 25.18 7.71
CA ASP A 194 -2.21 24.86 6.32
C ASP A 194 -2.81 23.53 5.90
N ARG A 195 -3.12 23.41 4.62
CA ARG A 195 -3.68 22.20 4.02
C ARG A 195 -2.72 21.48 3.07
N PHE A 196 -1.53 22.03 2.90
CA PHE A 196 -0.58 21.54 1.91
C PHE A 196 0.85 21.68 2.41
N ARG A 197 1.64 20.62 2.17
CA ARG A 197 3.09 20.61 2.36
C ARG A 197 3.74 19.97 1.14
N ALA A 198 4.86 20.54 0.69
CA ALA A 198 5.67 20.00 -0.40
C ALA A 198 7.11 19.82 0.07
N GLU A 199 7.69 18.67 -0.29
CA GLU A 199 9.05 18.29 0.04
C GLU A 199 9.76 17.82 -1.23
N LEU A 200 10.97 18.26 -1.45
CA LEU A 200 11.83 17.77 -2.54
C LEU A 200 12.83 16.77 -1.98
N GLY A 201 13.00 15.64 -2.66
CA GLY A 201 13.85 14.58 -2.15
C GLY A 201 14.24 13.53 -3.18
N ALA A 202 14.78 12.43 -2.67
CA ALA A 202 15.04 11.20 -3.43
C ALA A 202 13.96 10.16 -3.12
N TYR A 203 13.63 9.37 -4.14
CA TYR A 203 12.61 8.32 -4.05
C TYR A 203 13.13 7.02 -4.65
N LEU A 204 12.89 5.92 -3.97
CA LEU A 204 13.17 4.58 -4.45
C LEU A 204 11.93 3.71 -4.29
N LYS A 205 11.54 3.02 -5.36
CA LYS A 205 10.42 2.06 -5.33
C LYS A 205 10.86 0.73 -5.90
N ALA A 206 10.57 -0.35 -5.20
CA ALA A 206 10.77 -1.71 -5.70
C ALA A 206 9.45 -2.48 -5.67
N ARG A 207 9.18 -3.22 -6.74
CA ARG A 207 7.99 -4.08 -6.86
C ARG A 207 8.41 -5.48 -7.28
N LEU A 208 7.82 -6.46 -6.61
CA LEU A 208 7.89 -7.88 -6.94
C LEU A 208 6.48 -8.40 -7.15
N GLU A 209 6.24 -9.06 -8.28
CA GLU A 209 4.97 -9.74 -8.57
C GLU A 209 5.28 -11.12 -9.15
N LYS A 210 5.04 -12.17 -8.39
CA LYS A 210 5.43 -13.52 -8.78
C LYS A 210 4.40 -14.55 -8.33
N THR A 211 4.08 -15.51 -9.19
CA THR A 211 3.45 -16.76 -8.79
C THR A 211 4.54 -17.66 -8.21
N ILE A 212 4.52 -17.83 -6.88
CA ILE A 212 5.57 -18.55 -6.12
C ILE A 212 5.32 -20.05 -6.05
N MET A 213 4.07 -20.45 -6.11
CA MET A 213 3.61 -21.85 -6.22
C MET A 213 2.34 -21.88 -7.07
N GLU A 214 1.90 -23.08 -7.48
CA GLU A 214 0.61 -23.24 -8.12
C GLU A 214 -0.49 -22.60 -7.26
N ASN A 215 -1.29 -21.71 -7.86
CA ASN A 215 -2.36 -20.98 -7.19
C ASN A 215 -1.92 -20.00 -6.07
N VAL A 216 -0.63 -19.73 -5.90
CA VAL A 216 -0.13 -18.79 -4.88
C VAL A 216 0.63 -17.65 -5.57
N LYS A 217 0.09 -16.44 -5.47
CA LYS A 217 0.65 -15.23 -6.05
C LYS A 217 1.12 -14.29 -4.93
N LEU A 218 2.37 -13.83 -5.05
CA LEU A 218 2.96 -12.82 -4.19
C LEU A 218 3.07 -11.50 -4.96
N ILE A 219 2.57 -10.43 -4.35
CA ILE A 219 2.81 -9.05 -4.77
C ILE A 219 3.42 -8.32 -3.59
N SER A 220 4.59 -7.72 -3.77
CA SER A 220 5.23 -6.90 -2.76
C SER A 220 5.67 -5.58 -3.38
N THR A 221 5.37 -4.48 -2.74
CA THR A 221 5.80 -3.14 -3.15
C THR A 221 6.40 -2.45 -1.93
N VAL A 222 7.60 -1.94 -2.07
CA VAL A 222 8.24 -1.10 -1.05
C VAL A 222 8.69 0.19 -1.70
N ASP A 223 8.46 1.30 -1.01
CA ASP A 223 8.94 2.60 -1.41
C ASP A 223 9.61 3.33 -0.24
N PHE A 224 10.61 4.11 -0.57
CA PHE A 224 11.41 4.92 0.34
C PHE A 224 11.47 6.35 -0.18
N PHE A 225 11.32 7.31 0.71
CA PHE A 225 11.51 8.73 0.41
C PHE A 225 12.43 9.36 1.47
N THR A 226 13.30 10.28 1.05
CA THR A 226 14.07 11.13 1.95
C THR A 226 14.12 12.55 1.39
N GLY A 227 13.76 13.52 2.21
CA GLY A 227 13.81 14.95 1.86
C GLY A 227 15.25 15.46 1.70
N TYR A 228 15.45 16.51 0.91
CA TYR A 228 16.75 17.20 0.75
C TYR A 228 16.92 18.40 1.69
N ASP A 229 15.94 18.62 2.54
CA ASP A 229 15.97 19.64 3.58
C ASP A 229 16.73 19.18 4.84
N ASN A 230 16.41 19.78 5.99
CA ASN A 230 17.03 19.41 7.26
C ASN A 230 16.71 17.98 7.72
N SER A 231 15.78 17.30 7.07
CA SER A 231 15.39 15.91 7.32
C SER A 231 16.21 14.89 6.51
N PHE A 232 17.22 15.32 5.74
CA PHE A 232 18.03 14.42 4.92
C PHE A 232 18.65 13.31 5.75
N GLY A 233 18.35 12.05 5.35
CA GLY A 233 18.75 10.86 6.09
C GLY A 233 17.64 10.28 6.97
N ASN A 234 16.57 11.02 7.25
CA ASN A 234 15.30 10.44 7.71
C ASN A 234 14.63 9.83 6.50
N VAL A 235 14.28 8.57 6.60
CA VAL A 235 13.74 7.80 5.47
C VAL A 235 12.34 7.34 5.80
N ASP A 236 11.37 7.86 5.06
CA ASP A 236 10.01 7.34 5.07
C ASP A 236 9.97 5.99 4.37
N VAL A 237 9.25 5.05 4.92
CA VAL A 237 9.13 3.68 4.41
C VAL A 237 7.66 3.31 4.30
N ASN A 238 7.26 2.86 3.11
CA ASN A 238 5.99 2.18 2.92
C ASN A 238 6.25 0.81 2.30
N TRP A 239 5.73 -0.23 2.91
CA TRP A 239 5.83 -1.58 2.39
C TRP A 239 4.47 -2.26 2.45
N ASP A 240 3.99 -2.68 1.30
CA ASP A 240 2.78 -3.46 1.12
C ASP A 240 3.12 -4.85 0.59
N LEU A 241 2.52 -5.88 1.16
CA LEU A 241 2.62 -7.26 0.72
C LEU A 241 1.23 -7.88 0.62
N LEU A 242 0.95 -8.49 -0.52
CA LEU A 242 -0.23 -9.33 -0.73
C LEU A 242 0.22 -10.73 -1.12
N LEU A 243 -0.13 -11.72 -0.30
CA LEU A 243 -0.06 -13.12 -0.65
C LEU A 243 -1.48 -13.61 -0.93
N SER A 244 -1.77 -13.95 -2.18
CA SER A 244 -3.08 -14.45 -2.62
C SER A 244 -2.98 -15.93 -2.93
N MET A 245 -3.81 -16.73 -2.26
CA MET A 245 -3.85 -18.19 -2.37
C MET A 245 -5.21 -18.63 -2.89
N LYS A 246 -5.25 -19.17 -4.11
CA LYS A 246 -6.48 -19.66 -4.72
C LYS A 246 -6.72 -21.11 -4.29
N VAL A 247 -7.74 -21.35 -3.46
CA VAL A 247 -8.13 -22.68 -2.99
C VAL A 247 -8.89 -23.44 -4.10
N ASN A 248 -9.82 -22.75 -4.78
CA ASN A 248 -10.53 -23.26 -5.95
C ASN A 248 -10.97 -22.08 -6.86
N LYS A 249 -11.85 -22.32 -7.84
CA LYS A 249 -12.28 -21.25 -8.77
C LYS A 249 -13.05 -20.09 -8.10
N TYR A 250 -13.53 -20.27 -6.89
CA TYR A 250 -14.33 -19.27 -6.15
C TYR A 250 -13.66 -18.87 -4.83
N LEU A 251 -13.14 -19.83 -4.08
CA LEU A 251 -12.59 -19.62 -2.75
C LEU A 251 -11.11 -19.26 -2.82
N SER A 252 -10.72 -18.26 -2.08
CA SER A 252 -9.33 -17.81 -1.90
C SER A 252 -9.04 -17.49 -0.45
N ALA A 253 -7.76 -17.59 -0.08
CA ALA A 253 -7.23 -17.01 1.13
C ALA A 253 -6.25 -15.90 0.76
N SER A 254 -6.12 -14.88 1.60
CA SER A 254 -5.14 -13.82 1.42
C SER A 254 -4.49 -13.40 2.71
N ILE A 255 -3.23 -12.98 2.62
CA ILE A 255 -2.52 -12.28 3.67
C ILE A 255 -2.13 -10.93 3.10
N ASN A 256 -2.60 -9.87 3.74
CA ASN A 256 -2.26 -8.50 3.43
C ASN A 256 -1.43 -7.93 4.57
N THR A 257 -0.24 -7.44 4.29
CA THR A 257 0.64 -6.81 5.28
C THR A 257 0.97 -5.41 4.81
N THR A 258 0.86 -4.43 5.70
CA THR A 258 1.28 -3.05 5.46
C THR A 258 2.20 -2.62 6.59
N LEU A 259 3.37 -2.09 6.25
CA LEU A 259 4.28 -1.43 7.18
C LEU A 259 4.50 0.00 6.70
N LYS A 260 4.37 0.95 7.62
CA LYS A 260 4.65 2.37 7.36
C LYS A 260 5.55 2.93 8.45
N TYR A 261 6.49 3.74 8.04
CA TYR A 261 7.25 4.63 8.90
C TYR A 261 7.34 5.98 8.18
N ASP A 262 7.00 7.04 8.88
CA ASP A 262 7.11 8.41 8.40
C ASP A 262 7.59 9.23 9.60
N ASP A 263 8.71 9.93 9.43
CA ASP A 263 9.36 10.68 10.50
C ASP A 263 8.56 11.92 10.92
N ASP A 264 7.69 12.41 10.04
CA ASP A 264 6.81 13.55 10.29
C ASP A 264 5.49 13.15 10.98
N VAL A 265 5.15 11.86 11.00
CA VAL A 265 3.91 11.36 11.61
C VAL A 265 4.14 10.97 13.05
N LYS A 266 3.72 11.83 13.97
CA LYS A 266 3.75 11.58 15.42
C LYS A 266 2.59 10.69 15.84
N ILE A 267 2.85 9.77 16.75
CA ILE A 267 1.83 8.87 17.29
C ILE A 267 1.34 9.38 18.63
N THR A 268 0.03 9.52 18.79
CA THR A 268 -0.59 9.79 20.08
C THR A 268 -0.71 8.50 20.89
N HIS A 269 -0.17 8.48 22.10
CA HIS A 269 -0.29 7.38 23.03
C HIS A 269 -1.71 7.29 23.65
N GLU A 270 -2.04 6.13 24.25
CA GLU A 270 -3.34 5.92 24.93
C GLU A 270 -3.59 6.93 26.06
N ASP A 271 -2.54 7.46 26.68
CA ASP A 271 -2.61 8.50 27.72
C ASP A 271 -2.77 9.93 27.16
N GLY A 272 -2.91 10.08 25.83
CA GLY A 272 -3.04 11.36 25.15
C GLY A 272 -1.71 12.10 24.92
N THR A 273 -0.57 11.56 25.32
CA THR A 273 0.73 12.16 25.06
C THR A 273 1.16 11.97 23.62
N ILE A 274 1.78 13.00 23.02
CA ILE A 274 2.31 12.91 21.65
C ILE A 274 3.72 12.32 21.73
N GLY A 275 3.89 11.13 21.16
CA GLY A 275 5.18 10.46 21.02
C GLY A 275 5.90 10.84 19.74
N GLY A 276 7.13 10.33 19.59
CA GLY A 276 7.87 10.41 18.33
C GLY A 276 7.31 9.47 17.24
N PRO A 277 7.89 9.55 16.02
CA PRO A 277 7.49 8.66 14.93
C PRO A 277 7.75 7.19 15.28
N LYS A 278 6.85 6.30 14.88
CA LYS A 278 6.95 4.86 15.12
C LYS A 278 6.61 4.08 13.87
N VAL A 279 7.18 2.88 13.76
CA VAL A 279 6.76 1.91 12.75
C VAL A 279 5.32 1.50 13.02
N GLN A 280 4.47 1.69 12.02
CA GLN A 280 3.08 1.24 12.01
C GLN A 280 3.01 -0.06 11.22
N PHE A 281 2.40 -1.09 11.80
CA PHE A 281 2.28 -2.40 11.17
C PHE A 281 0.84 -2.88 11.23
N LYS A 282 0.33 -3.34 10.08
CA LYS A 282 -0.99 -3.94 9.95
C LYS A 282 -0.87 -5.25 9.21
N GLU A 283 -1.47 -6.30 9.73
CA GLU A 283 -1.61 -7.58 9.05
C GLU A 283 -3.08 -8.00 9.05
N MET A 284 -3.53 -8.51 7.92
CA MET A 284 -4.86 -9.05 7.75
C MET A 284 -4.79 -10.40 7.06
N ILE A 285 -5.36 -11.42 7.68
CA ILE A 285 -5.53 -12.76 7.11
C ILE A 285 -7.02 -12.97 6.87
N GLY A 286 -7.38 -13.28 5.63
CA GLY A 286 -8.77 -13.44 5.24
C GLY A 286 -9.00 -14.66 4.36
N VAL A 287 -10.21 -15.22 4.48
CA VAL A 287 -10.73 -16.24 3.56
C VAL A 287 -12.00 -15.68 2.94
N GLY A 288 -12.14 -15.83 1.63
CA GLY A 288 -13.26 -15.24 0.93
C GLY A 288 -13.35 -15.62 -0.53
N LEU A 289 -14.08 -14.82 -1.28
CA LEU A 289 -14.22 -14.97 -2.72
C LEU A 289 -13.26 -14.02 -3.42
N ALA A 290 -12.53 -14.51 -4.43
CA ALA A 290 -11.69 -13.67 -5.27
C ALA A 290 -11.84 -14.02 -6.75
N TYR A 291 -11.72 -13.00 -7.58
CA TYR A 291 -11.72 -13.10 -9.04
C TYR A 291 -10.44 -12.46 -9.59
N ASN A 292 -9.69 -13.24 -10.37
CA ASN A 292 -8.52 -12.77 -11.09
C ASN A 292 -8.91 -12.49 -12.54
N PHE A 293 -8.48 -11.37 -13.09
CA PHE A 293 -8.77 -10.92 -14.45
C PHE A 293 -7.51 -10.45 -15.18
#